data_1acc4f6cc44c0d455742b19531245f03
#
_entry.id   1acc4f6cc44c0d455742b19531245f03
#
_cell.length_a   1.000
_cell.length_b   1.000
_cell.length_c   1.000
_cell.angle_alpha   90.00
_cell.angle_beta   90.00
_cell.angle_gamma   90.00
#
_symmetry.space_group_name_H-M   'P 1'
#
loop_
_entity.id
_entity.type
_entity.pdbx_description
1 polymer ?
#
loop_
_entity_poly.entity_id
_entity_poly.type
_entity_poly.pdbx_seq_one_letter_code
_entity_poly.pdbx_strand_id
1 'polypeptide(L)' 'AYTLNYGMDKVRILAPVVVGKGVRIRDRISLLDVSDKGDDRRLFKTGHLIEVEGQEKPAVFAEYLNYVFVAKE' A
#
# COMPACT_ATOMS: atom_id res chain seq x y z
N ALA A 1 13.01 16.08 0.41
CA ALA A 1 11.76 15.44 0.00
C ALA A 1 11.00 14.89 1.19
N TYR A 2 9.69 14.89 1.12
CA TYR A 2 8.87 14.27 2.14
C TYR A 2 7.63 13.65 1.50
N THR A 3 7.01 12.74 2.23
CA THR A 3 5.81 12.05 1.80
C THR A 3 4.64 12.43 2.68
N LEU A 4 3.48 12.56 2.05
CA LEU A 4 2.22 12.77 2.75
C LEU A 4 1.30 11.61 2.41
N ASN A 5 0.78 10.94 3.43
CA ASN A 5 -0.23 9.92 3.22
C ASN A 5 -1.54 10.59 2.80
N TYR A 6 -1.90 10.42 1.54
CA TYR A 6 -3.09 11.07 0.97
C TYR A 6 -4.37 10.30 1.29
N GLY A 7 -4.30 8.98 1.21
CA GLY A 7 -5.47 8.17 1.47
C GLY A 7 -5.38 6.76 0.91
N MET A 8 -6.52 6.11 0.87
CA MET A 8 -6.66 4.77 0.34
C MET A 8 -7.75 4.79 -0.73
N ASP A 9 -7.48 4.17 -1.87
CA ASP A 9 -8.44 4.10 -2.97
C ASP A 9 -9.34 2.88 -2.82
N LYS A 10 -8.73 1.73 -2.57
CA LYS A 10 -9.46 0.47 -2.40
C LYS A 10 -8.91 -0.27 -1.21
N VAL A 11 -9.82 -0.83 -0.41
CA VAL A 11 -9.45 -1.76 0.66
C VAL A 11 -10.43 -2.91 0.59
N ARG A 12 -9.91 -4.13 0.46
CA ARG A 12 -10.73 -5.33 0.46
C ARG A 12 -10.19 -6.32 1.48
N ILE A 13 -11.04 -6.73 2.38
CA ILE A 13 -10.72 -7.80 3.32
C ILE A 13 -11.28 -9.08 2.71
N LEU A 14 -10.38 -9.93 2.27
CA LEU A 14 -10.73 -11.14 1.53
C LEU A 14 -10.89 -12.35 2.45
N ALA A 15 -10.17 -12.33 3.58
CA ALA A 15 -10.23 -13.39 4.57
C ALA A 15 -9.87 -12.81 5.93
N PRO A 16 -10.42 -13.37 7.02
CA PRO A 16 -10.04 -12.90 8.35
C PRO A 16 -8.58 -13.26 8.66
N VAL A 17 -7.92 -12.37 9.39
CA VAL A 17 -6.57 -12.62 9.89
C VAL A 17 -6.68 -12.94 11.36
N VAL A 18 -6.31 -14.17 11.72
CA VAL A 18 -6.30 -14.59 13.11
C VAL A 18 -4.99 -14.15 13.75
N VAL A 19 -5.09 -13.34 14.78
CA VAL A 19 -3.92 -12.87 15.52
C VAL A 19 -3.58 -13.91 16.57
N GLY A 20 -2.33 -14.36 16.58
CA GLY A 20 -1.88 -15.34 17.52
C GLY A 20 -0.39 -15.60 17.41
N LYS A 21 0.10 -16.40 18.36
CA LYS A 21 1.50 -16.76 18.43
C LYS A 21 1.86 -17.65 17.22
N GLY A 22 2.92 -17.30 16.51
CA GLY A 22 3.36 -18.06 15.36
C GLY A 22 2.65 -17.73 14.05
N VAL A 23 1.70 -16.78 14.06
CA VAL A 23 1.07 -16.31 12.83
C VAL A 23 2.02 -15.32 12.13
N ARG A 24 2.34 -15.60 10.88
CA ARG A 24 3.21 -14.74 10.08
C ARG A 24 2.44 -14.15 8.92
N ILE A 25 2.65 -12.88 8.67
CA ILE A 25 2.07 -12.18 7.54
C ILE A 25 3.17 -11.58 6.68
N ARG A 26 2.85 -11.37 5.40
CA ARG A 26 3.74 -10.73 4.46
C ARG A 26 2.94 -9.68 3.69
N ASP A 27 3.53 -8.50 3.53
CA ASP A 27 2.98 -7.44 2.70
C ASP A 27 3.76 -7.38 1.40
N ARG A 28 3.10 -7.70 0.30
CA ARG A 28 3.66 -7.52 -1.04
C ARG A 28 3.26 -6.16 -1.56
N ILE A 29 4.25 -5.35 -1.87
CA ILE A 29 4.04 -3.97 -2.29
C ILE A 29 4.35 -3.86 -3.78
N SER A 30 3.43 -3.28 -4.53
CA SER A 30 3.59 -3.03 -5.96
C SER A 30 3.35 -1.57 -6.27
N LEU A 31 4.15 -0.99 -7.15
CA LEU A 31 3.88 0.34 -7.66
C LEU A 31 2.88 0.22 -8.81
N LEU A 32 1.69 0.78 -8.62
CA LEU A 32 0.61 0.69 -9.59
C LEU A 32 0.56 1.87 -10.54
N ASP A 33 0.84 3.08 -10.03
CA ASP A 33 0.76 4.28 -10.85
C ASP A 33 1.59 5.40 -10.24
N VAL A 34 2.08 6.29 -11.09
CA VAL A 34 2.77 7.51 -10.69
C VAL A 34 2.22 8.64 -11.56
N SER A 35 1.62 9.64 -10.94
CA SER A 35 1.07 10.79 -11.64
C SER A 35 1.79 12.07 -11.22
N ASP A 36 2.20 12.85 -12.21
CA ASP A 36 2.78 14.17 -11.96
C ASP A 36 1.63 15.16 -11.72
N LYS A 37 1.65 15.79 -10.55
CA LYS A 37 0.62 16.77 -10.17
C LYS A 37 1.12 18.21 -10.23
N GLY A 38 2.30 18.43 -10.81
CA GLY A 38 2.92 19.75 -10.87
C GLY A 38 3.50 20.19 -9.52
N ASP A 39 4.11 21.37 -9.49
CA ASP A 39 4.66 21.96 -8.26
C ASP A 39 5.55 21.02 -7.45
N ASP A 40 6.35 20.21 -8.14
CA ASP A 40 7.24 19.21 -7.53
C ASP A 40 6.52 18.17 -6.69
N ARG A 41 5.26 17.89 -7.03
CA ARG A 41 4.48 16.85 -6.37
C ARG A 41 4.21 15.70 -7.32
N ARG A 42 4.28 14.51 -6.80
CA ARG A 42 3.88 13.30 -7.53
C ARG A 42 3.00 12.45 -6.66
N LEU A 43 1.95 11.93 -7.26
CA LEU A 43 1.04 11.02 -6.58
C LEU A 43 1.43 9.60 -6.95
N PHE A 44 1.77 8.82 -5.93
CA PHE A 44 2.08 7.41 -6.10
C PHE A 44 0.91 6.57 -5.63
N LYS A 45 0.51 5.62 -6.45
CA LYS A 45 -0.45 4.60 -6.05
C LYS A 45 0.30 3.29 -5.88
N THR A 46 0.25 2.75 -4.68
CA THR A 46 0.86 1.46 -4.37
C THR A 46 -0.20 0.43 -4.01
N GLY A 47 0.00 -0.78 -4.49
CA GLY A 47 -0.85 -1.91 -4.11
C GLY A 47 -0.19 -2.70 -3.00
N HIS A 48 -0.97 -3.09 -2.01
CA HIS A 48 -0.50 -3.88 -0.88
C HIS A 48 -1.32 -5.15 -0.80
N LEU A 49 -0.65 -6.27 -0.86
CA LEU A 49 -1.28 -7.58 -0.77
C LEU A 49 -0.76 -8.25 0.48
N ILE A 50 -1.63 -8.40 1.47
CA ILE A 50 -1.26 -9.01 2.75
C ILE A 50 -1.61 -10.49 2.70
N GLU A 51 -0.60 -11.31 2.86
CA GLU A 51 -0.71 -12.76 2.83
C GLU A 51 -0.40 -13.32 4.21
N VAL A 52 -1.13 -14.35 4.59
CA VAL A 52 -0.90 -15.08 5.84
C VAL A 52 -0.22 -16.39 5.50
N GLU A 53 0.85 -16.72 6.22
CA GLU A 53 1.58 -17.96 6.02
C GLU A 53 0.66 -19.18 6.16
N GLY A 54 0.76 -20.08 5.19
CA GLY A 54 -0.05 -21.30 5.18
C GLY A 54 -1.41 -21.14 4.49
N GLN A 55 -1.78 -19.95 4.10
CA GLN A 55 -3.05 -19.72 3.37
C GLN A 55 -2.76 -19.49 1.90
N GLU A 56 -3.56 -20.09 1.04
CA GLU A 56 -3.40 -19.97 -0.41
C GLU A 56 -3.85 -18.63 -0.93
N LYS A 57 -4.89 -18.06 -0.32
CA LYS A 57 -5.46 -16.79 -0.74
C LYS A 57 -4.96 -15.66 0.13
N PRO A 58 -4.72 -14.47 -0.46
CA PRO A 58 -4.37 -13.30 0.34
C PRO A 58 -5.52 -12.90 1.25
N ALA A 59 -5.18 -12.31 2.39
CA ALA A 59 -6.17 -11.88 3.38
C ALA A 59 -6.70 -10.48 3.12
N VAL A 60 -5.82 -9.55 2.70
CA VAL A 60 -6.19 -8.15 2.50
C VAL A 60 -5.54 -7.63 1.23
N PHE A 61 -6.27 -6.83 0.49
CA PHE A 61 -5.76 -6.04 -0.62
C PHE A 61 -6.10 -4.58 -0.36
N ALA A 62 -5.11 -3.69 -0.52
CA ALA A 62 -5.32 -2.25 -0.36
C ALA A 62 -4.50 -1.48 -1.38
N GLU A 63 -5.05 -0.37 -1.86
CA GLU A 63 -4.34 0.59 -2.69
C GLU A 63 -4.16 1.87 -1.90
N TYR A 64 -2.91 2.25 -1.70
CA TYR A 64 -2.55 3.47 -0.98
C TYR A 64 -2.16 4.56 -1.96
N LEU A 65 -2.55 5.77 -1.60
CA LEU A 65 -2.21 6.98 -2.32
C LEU A 65 -1.29 7.83 -1.46
N ASN A 66 -0.12 8.14 -1.99
CA ASN A 66 0.86 8.97 -1.30
C ASN A 66 1.33 10.09 -2.21
N TYR A 67 1.33 11.31 -1.69
CA TYR A 67 2.01 12.42 -2.34
C TYR A 67 3.47 12.42 -1.93
N VAL A 68 4.33 12.53 -2.93
CA VAL A 68 5.76 12.74 -2.70
C VAL A 68 6.09 14.14 -3.18
N PHE A 69 6.66 14.92 -2.28
CA PHE A 69 7.09 16.28 -2.54
C PHE A 69 8.60 16.27 -2.75
N VAL A 70 9.03 16.69 -3.91
CA VAL A 70 10.45 16.75 -4.25
C VAL A 70 10.96 18.14 -3.89
N ALA A 71 12.05 18.19 -3.14
CA ALA A 71 12.64 19.48 -2.77
C ALA A 71 13.20 20.17 -4.01
N LYS A 72 12.93 21.46 -4.11
CA LYS A 72 13.58 22.29 -5.12
C LYS A 72 15.00 22.63 -4.69
N GLU A 73 15.89 22.52 -5.63
CA GLU A 73 17.25 22.98 -5.43
C GLU A 73 17.43 24.41 -5.93
#